data_8174c142fece009b7e5a0490da8c81bb
#
_entry.id   8174c142fece009b7e5a0490da8c81bb
#
_cell.length_a   1.000
_cell.length_b   1.000
_cell.length_c   1.000
_cell.angle_alpha   90.00
_cell.angle_beta   90.00
_cell.angle_gamma   90.00
#
_symmetry.space_group_name_H-M   'P 1'
#
loop_
_entity.id
_entity.type
_entity.pdbx_description
1 polymer ?
#
loop_
_entity_poly.entity_id
_entity_poly.type
_entity_poly.pdbx_seq_one_letter_code
_entity_poly.pdbx_strand_id
1 'polypeptide(L)'
;MSSILSRNAALRGLLDQHLAALSQEEGLAPETITSALEAGSMVLLGNPAHAGLAPIVVGQPSRIKVNANIGTSPLCNCLHTEKRKLAVALEAGADTVMDLSIAGDLDAIRTGMLAACPRPLGTVPMYSVGQQILDNDRDIASMKPDDLFAEIEKQARQGVDFMTVHCGLTRRGAEMAVREDRVMGVVSRGGSMLARWMLENGKENPLLEYFDRLIDVCRQFNVTLSLGDGLRPGAGVDAGDAAQWEEVITLGRLAKYALEQGVQCMIEGPGHVPMNQVRTQIQGIKRLTNN
;
A
#
# COMPACT_ATOMS: atom_id res chain seq x y z
N MET A 1 16.15 21.44 -0.95
CA MET A 1 14.78 20.99 -0.57
C MET A 1 14.79 20.60 0.88
N SER A 2 13.73 20.85 1.67
CA SER A 2 13.66 20.36 3.05
C SER A 2 13.50 18.84 3.02
N SER A 3 14.19 18.13 3.93
CA SER A 3 14.24 16.67 3.97
C SER A 3 12.90 16.05 4.39
N ILE A 4 12.65 14.77 4.06
CA ILE A 4 11.47 14.04 4.50
C ILE A 4 11.38 14.02 6.03
N LEU A 5 12.50 13.84 6.73
CA LEU A 5 12.58 13.82 8.19
C LEU A 5 12.24 15.18 8.81
N SER A 6 12.48 16.29 8.11
CA SER A 6 12.10 17.62 8.59
C SER A 6 10.60 17.92 8.43
N ARG A 7 9.92 17.20 7.53
CA ARG A 7 8.50 17.37 7.21
C ARG A 7 7.58 16.36 7.90
N ASN A 8 8.13 15.24 8.38
CA ASN A 8 7.39 14.18 9.06
C ASN A 8 7.96 13.95 10.46
N ALA A 9 7.33 14.59 11.44
CA ALA A 9 7.76 14.48 12.84
C ALA A 9 7.55 13.06 13.42
N ALA A 10 6.51 12.35 12.98
CA ALA A 10 6.24 10.99 13.42
C ALA A 10 7.32 10.02 12.90
N LEU A 11 7.70 10.14 11.60
CA LEU A 11 8.82 9.38 11.03
C LEU A 11 10.13 9.67 11.76
N ARG A 12 10.42 10.93 12.02
CA ARG A 12 11.64 11.34 12.74
C ARG A 12 11.68 10.71 14.12
N GLY A 13 10.58 10.83 14.89
CA GLY A 13 10.52 10.26 16.25
C GLY A 13 10.70 8.74 16.25
N LEU A 14 10.09 8.04 15.28
CA LEU A 14 10.26 6.60 15.11
C LEU A 14 11.71 6.22 14.77
N LEU A 15 12.34 6.96 13.85
CA LEU A 15 13.73 6.75 13.48
C LEU A 15 14.67 6.99 14.68
N ASP A 16 14.54 8.11 15.37
CA ASP A 16 15.38 8.45 16.53
C ASP A 16 15.31 7.38 17.63
N GLN A 17 14.12 6.80 17.85
CA GLN A 17 13.89 5.74 18.83
C GLN A 17 14.50 4.40 18.44
N HIS A 18 14.49 4.05 17.16
CA HIS A 18 14.81 2.68 16.71
C HIS A 18 16.08 2.57 15.85
N LEU A 19 16.74 3.67 15.50
CA LEU A 19 17.88 3.68 14.56
C LEU A 19 18.99 2.71 14.94
N ALA A 20 19.36 2.62 16.23
CA ALA A 20 20.41 1.72 16.69
C ALA A 20 20.03 0.24 16.48
N ALA A 21 18.78 -0.13 16.77
CA ALA A 21 18.28 -1.48 16.58
C ALA A 21 18.20 -1.84 15.09
N LEU A 22 17.70 -0.93 14.25
CA LEU A 22 17.63 -1.09 12.80
C LEU A 22 19.02 -1.25 12.17
N SER A 23 19.98 -0.43 12.62
CA SER A 23 21.39 -0.52 12.20
C SER A 23 21.97 -1.89 12.50
N GLN A 24 21.73 -2.42 13.69
CA GLN A 24 22.19 -3.75 14.09
C GLN A 24 21.49 -4.87 13.30
N GLU A 25 20.17 -4.79 13.13
CA GLU A 25 19.36 -5.81 12.42
C GLU A 25 19.77 -5.91 10.95
N GLU A 26 20.00 -4.78 10.29
CA GLU A 26 20.35 -4.72 8.87
C GLU A 26 21.87 -4.82 8.60
N GLY A 27 22.71 -4.67 9.61
CA GLY A 27 24.16 -4.60 9.43
C GLY A 27 24.61 -3.34 8.66
N LEU A 28 23.84 -2.25 8.76
CA LEU A 28 24.08 -0.99 8.06
C LEU A 28 24.47 0.11 9.03
N ALA A 29 25.34 1.03 8.61
CA ALA A 29 25.64 2.21 9.40
C ALA A 29 24.39 3.10 9.56
N PRO A 30 24.18 3.75 10.73
CA PRO A 30 23.03 4.64 10.96
C PRO A 30 22.88 5.73 9.90
N GLU A 31 23.99 6.28 9.44
CA GLU A 31 24.05 7.32 8.40
C GLU A 31 23.57 6.79 7.04
N THR A 32 23.84 5.51 6.76
CA THR A 32 23.36 4.86 5.53
C THR A 32 21.83 4.74 5.53
N ILE A 33 21.25 4.32 6.65
CA ILE A 33 19.80 4.22 6.80
C ILE A 33 19.17 5.61 6.65
N THR A 34 19.69 6.60 7.38
CA THR A 34 19.18 7.97 7.35
C THR A 34 19.25 8.57 5.95
N SER A 35 20.39 8.42 5.25
CA SER A 35 20.58 8.93 3.90
C SER A 35 19.66 8.24 2.88
N ALA A 36 19.43 6.93 3.03
CA ALA A 36 18.54 6.18 2.14
C ALA A 36 17.06 6.57 2.35
N LEU A 37 16.64 6.85 3.58
CA LEU A 37 15.31 7.40 3.88
C LEU A 37 15.12 8.80 3.26
N GLU A 38 16.13 9.69 3.42
CA GLU A 38 16.12 11.03 2.84
C GLU A 38 16.06 11.01 1.30
N ALA A 39 16.75 10.05 0.68
CA ALA A 39 16.75 9.86 -0.76
C ALA A 39 15.44 9.22 -1.28
N GLY A 40 14.61 8.61 -0.39
CA GLY A 40 13.43 7.86 -0.77
C GLY A 40 13.72 6.49 -1.39
N SER A 41 14.96 5.98 -1.28
CA SER A 41 15.32 4.62 -1.72
C SER A 41 15.05 3.56 -0.66
N MET A 42 14.69 3.99 0.55
CA MET A 42 14.31 3.18 1.69
C MET A 42 13.11 3.83 2.40
N VAL A 43 12.26 3.01 3.01
CA VAL A 43 11.16 3.44 3.88
C VAL A 43 11.31 2.79 5.25
N LEU A 44 10.89 3.49 6.30
CA LEU A 44 10.76 2.96 7.66
C LEU A 44 9.29 2.70 7.94
N LEU A 45 8.90 1.42 7.97
CA LEU A 45 7.53 1.01 8.23
C LEU A 45 7.24 1.05 9.73
N GLY A 46 6.23 1.81 10.10
CA GLY A 46 5.77 1.88 11.48
C GLY A 46 4.87 3.07 11.74
N ASN A 47 3.78 2.80 12.42
CA ASN A 47 2.84 3.80 12.91
C ASN A 47 3.02 3.96 14.42
N PRO A 48 3.23 5.16 14.96
CA PRO A 48 3.40 5.37 16.41
C PRO A 48 2.20 4.88 17.25
N ALA A 49 1.02 4.72 16.67
CA ALA A 49 -0.16 4.18 17.35
C ALA A 49 -0.16 2.65 17.44
N HIS A 50 0.73 1.94 16.73
CA HIS A 50 0.86 0.49 16.79
C HIS A 50 1.65 0.07 18.03
N ALA A 51 0.94 -0.35 19.07
CA ALA A 51 1.56 -0.73 20.34
C ALA A 51 2.39 -2.03 20.19
N GLY A 52 3.60 -2.03 20.74
CA GLY A 52 4.50 -3.18 20.70
C GLY A 52 5.19 -3.45 19.36
N LEU A 53 5.10 -2.50 18.43
CA LEU A 53 5.72 -2.60 17.12
C LEU A 53 7.24 -2.64 17.21
N ALA A 54 7.86 -3.58 16.49
CA ALA A 54 9.24 -3.53 16.07
C ALA A 54 9.28 -3.04 14.60
N PRO A 55 9.56 -1.76 14.35
CA PRO A 55 9.56 -1.20 13.00
C PRO A 55 10.71 -1.79 12.18
N ILE A 56 10.56 -1.80 10.86
CA ILE A 56 11.58 -2.28 9.94
C ILE A 56 11.83 -1.30 8.80
N VAL A 57 13.00 -1.38 8.21
CA VAL A 57 13.30 -0.66 6.96
C VAL A 57 13.10 -1.58 5.75
N VAL A 58 12.57 -1.02 4.65
CA VAL A 58 12.37 -1.71 3.37
C VAL A 58 12.97 -0.84 2.27
N GLY A 59 13.77 -1.44 1.40
CA GLY A 59 14.43 -0.75 0.28
C GLY A 59 15.96 -0.89 0.33
N GLN A 60 16.63 -0.42 -0.71
CA GLN A 60 18.09 -0.54 -0.79
C GLN A 60 18.79 0.47 0.15
N PRO A 61 19.89 0.07 0.84
CA PRO A 61 20.59 -1.22 0.69
C PRO A 61 20.21 -2.31 1.72
N SER A 62 19.06 -2.21 2.41
CA SER A 62 18.64 -3.23 3.38
C SER A 62 18.40 -4.60 2.73
N ARG A 63 18.36 -5.65 3.56
CA ARG A 63 17.99 -6.99 3.10
C ARG A 63 16.58 -7.00 2.49
N ILE A 64 16.30 -7.97 1.60
CA ILE A 64 14.96 -8.20 1.05
C ILE A 64 14.03 -8.64 2.18
N LYS A 65 12.83 -8.05 2.22
CA LYS A 65 11.79 -8.36 3.20
C LYS A 65 10.71 -9.25 2.59
N VAL A 66 10.14 -10.11 3.43
CA VAL A 66 9.02 -10.99 3.06
C VAL A 66 7.75 -10.48 3.73
N ASN A 67 6.74 -10.19 2.91
CA ASN A 67 5.40 -9.85 3.38
C ASN A 67 4.48 -11.07 3.28
N ALA A 68 3.78 -11.41 4.36
CA ALA A 68 2.77 -12.46 4.38
C ALA A 68 1.37 -11.88 4.25
N ASN A 69 0.61 -12.34 3.25
CA ASN A 69 -0.79 -11.96 3.07
C ASN A 69 -1.70 -12.95 3.81
N ILE A 70 -2.54 -12.43 4.70
CA ILE A 70 -3.59 -13.17 5.41
C ILE A 70 -4.90 -12.40 5.32
N GLY A 71 -6.00 -12.94 5.84
CA GLY A 71 -7.27 -12.25 5.85
C GLY A 71 -8.46 -13.19 5.83
N THR A 72 -9.60 -12.66 6.26
CA THR A 72 -10.88 -13.36 6.28
C THR A 72 -11.53 -13.42 4.90
N SER A 73 -12.43 -14.38 4.76
CA SER A 73 -13.29 -14.52 3.60
C SER A 73 -14.72 -14.87 4.06
N PRO A 74 -15.75 -14.79 3.19
CA PRO A 74 -17.11 -15.17 3.56
C PRO A 74 -17.23 -16.60 4.13
N LEU A 75 -16.33 -17.51 3.72
CA LEU A 75 -16.30 -18.90 4.20
C LEU A 75 -15.50 -19.10 5.48
N CYS A 76 -14.62 -18.15 5.84
CA CYS A 76 -13.78 -18.20 7.04
C CYS A 76 -13.49 -16.79 7.54
N ASN A 77 -14.26 -16.34 8.56
CA ASN A 77 -14.21 -14.96 9.07
C ASN A 77 -14.04 -14.88 10.61
N CYS A 78 -13.20 -15.76 11.15
CA CYS A 78 -12.98 -15.88 12.58
C CYS A 78 -11.63 -15.27 12.98
N LEU A 79 -11.62 -14.28 13.89
CA LEU A 79 -10.41 -13.64 14.43
C LEU A 79 -9.40 -14.66 15.00
N HIS A 80 -9.90 -15.72 15.67
CA HIS A 80 -9.02 -16.76 16.20
C HIS A 80 -8.21 -17.45 15.10
N THR A 81 -8.85 -17.74 13.96
CA THR A 81 -8.17 -18.33 12.79
C THR A 81 -7.15 -17.36 12.20
N GLU A 82 -7.48 -16.06 12.10
CA GLU A 82 -6.54 -15.05 11.61
C GLU A 82 -5.33 -14.91 12.53
N LYS A 83 -5.50 -14.92 13.85
CA LYS A 83 -4.37 -14.93 14.80
C LYS A 83 -3.48 -16.17 14.67
N ARG A 84 -4.05 -17.32 14.35
CA ARG A 84 -3.25 -18.52 14.04
C ARG A 84 -2.45 -18.36 12.75
N LYS A 85 -3.04 -17.82 11.69
CA LYS A 85 -2.33 -17.50 10.43
C LYS A 85 -1.20 -16.51 10.69
N LEU A 86 -1.46 -15.46 11.48
CA LEU A 86 -0.44 -14.51 11.90
C LEU A 86 0.72 -15.21 12.61
N ALA A 87 0.44 -16.05 13.61
CA ALA A 87 1.49 -16.75 14.35
C ALA A 87 2.35 -17.61 13.41
N VAL A 88 1.73 -18.36 12.49
CA VAL A 88 2.46 -19.18 11.48
C VAL A 88 3.31 -18.29 10.56
N ALA A 89 2.78 -17.15 10.09
CA ALA A 89 3.53 -16.24 9.24
C ALA A 89 4.77 -15.68 9.95
N LEU A 90 4.63 -15.27 11.21
CA LEU A 90 5.73 -14.75 12.03
C LEU A 90 6.77 -15.84 12.35
N GLU A 91 6.33 -17.05 12.69
CA GLU A 91 7.21 -18.20 12.92
C GLU A 91 8.00 -18.58 11.66
N ALA A 92 7.37 -18.47 10.49
CA ALA A 92 8.02 -18.67 9.20
C ALA A 92 8.98 -17.53 8.78
N GLY A 93 9.08 -16.47 9.57
CA GLY A 93 10.03 -15.37 9.35
C GLY A 93 9.49 -14.24 8.47
N ALA A 94 8.18 -14.04 8.39
CA ALA A 94 7.62 -12.87 7.71
C ALA A 94 8.07 -11.58 8.39
N ASP A 95 8.55 -10.63 7.60
CA ASP A 95 8.99 -9.32 8.05
C ASP A 95 7.83 -8.34 8.24
N THR A 96 6.80 -8.48 7.39
CA THR A 96 5.54 -7.72 7.45
C THR A 96 4.37 -8.64 7.23
N VAL A 97 3.20 -8.19 7.65
CA VAL A 97 1.95 -8.91 7.41
C VAL A 97 0.95 -7.95 6.77
N MET A 98 0.16 -8.44 5.82
CA MET A 98 -0.91 -7.68 5.22
C MET A 98 -2.25 -8.36 5.51
N ASP A 99 -3.15 -7.62 6.16
CA ASP A 99 -4.52 -8.03 6.41
C ASP A 99 -5.39 -7.67 5.20
N LEU A 100 -5.77 -8.68 4.44
CA LEU A 100 -6.63 -8.60 3.26
C LEU A 100 -8.06 -9.05 3.58
N SER A 101 -8.51 -8.89 4.81
CA SER A 101 -9.84 -9.31 5.26
C SER A 101 -10.96 -8.64 4.49
N ILE A 102 -11.99 -9.43 4.14
CA ILE A 102 -13.12 -9.02 3.32
C ILE A 102 -14.47 -9.52 3.86
N ALA A 103 -14.50 -10.06 5.08
CA ALA A 103 -15.73 -10.55 5.71
C ALA A 103 -15.61 -10.57 7.23
N GLY A 104 -16.75 -10.48 7.90
CA GLY A 104 -16.84 -10.40 9.35
C GLY A 104 -16.69 -8.97 9.88
N ASP A 105 -16.52 -8.82 11.18
CA ASP A 105 -16.24 -7.52 11.80
C ASP A 105 -14.78 -7.09 11.49
N LEU A 106 -14.60 -6.36 10.39
CA LEU A 106 -13.29 -5.97 9.90
C LEU A 106 -12.52 -5.07 10.89
N ASP A 107 -13.22 -4.26 11.69
CA ASP A 107 -12.60 -3.41 12.69
C ASP A 107 -12.07 -4.24 13.88
N ALA A 108 -12.88 -5.18 14.39
CA ALA A 108 -12.46 -6.09 15.44
C ALA A 108 -11.32 -7.02 15.00
N ILE A 109 -11.36 -7.51 13.75
CA ILE A 109 -10.31 -8.34 13.17
C ILE A 109 -9.01 -7.53 13.09
N ARG A 110 -9.01 -6.37 12.46
CA ARG A 110 -7.83 -5.51 12.28
C ARG A 110 -7.20 -5.10 13.62
N THR A 111 -8.01 -4.61 14.57
CA THR A 111 -7.51 -4.21 15.89
C THR A 111 -6.98 -5.39 16.67
N GLY A 112 -7.63 -6.56 16.58
CA GLY A 112 -7.17 -7.79 17.20
C GLY A 112 -5.89 -8.35 16.57
N MET A 113 -5.67 -8.11 15.27
CA MET A 113 -4.43 -8.44 14.57
C MET A 113 -3.30 -7.48 14.93
N LEU A 114 -3.54 -6.16 14.93
CA LEU A 114 -2.57 -5.15 15.37
C LEU A 114 -2.08 -5.42 16.79
N ALA A 115 -2.99 -5.73 17.72
CA ALA A 115 -2.63 -6.03 19.11
C ALA A 115 -1.78 -7.32 19.27
N ALA A 116 -1.78 -8.22 18.27
CA ALA A 116 -1.06 -9.48 18.32
C ALA A 116 0.20 -9.49 17.41
N CYS A 117 0.36 -8.53 16.52
CA CYS A 117 1.44 -8.48 15.55
C CYS A 117 2.55 -7.55 16.02
N PRO A 118 3.77 -8.03 16.30
CA PRO A 118 4.91 -7.18 16.64
C PRO A 118 5.66 -6.63 15.40
N ARG A 119 5.18 -6.93 14.20
CA ARG A 119 5.76 -6.49 12.92
C ARG A 119 4.81 -5.55 12.19
N PRO A 120 5.29 -4.71 11.25
CA PRO A 120 4.41 -3.82 10.52
C PRO A 120 3.27 -4.55 9.84
N LEU A 121 2.04 -4.04 10.04
CA LEU A 121 0.81 -4.58 9.49
C LEU A 121 0.22 -3.60 8.47
N GLY A 122 -0.01 -4.12 7.26
CA GLY A 122 -0.62 -3.39 6.16
C GLY A 122 -2.07 -3.78 5.91
N THR A 123 -2.79 -2.91 5.21
CA THR A 123 -4.19 -3.13 4.82
C THR A 123 -4.49 -2.58 3.43
N VAL A 124 -5.69 -2.89 2.93
CA VAL A 124 -6.29 -2.28 1.73
C VAL A 124 -7.60 -1.61 2.13
N PRO A 125 -7.63 -0.30 2.47
CA PRO A 125 -8.84 0.37 2.97
C PRO A 125 -10.05 0.23 2.06
N MET A 126 -9.83 0.19 0.74
CA MET A 126 -10.86 -0.03 -0.26
C MET A 126 -11.65 -1.34 -0.04
N TYR A 127 -11.03 -2.37 0.56
CA TYR A 127 -11.73 -3.63 0.84
C TYR A 127 -12.77 -3.46 1.96
N SER A 128 -12.43 -2.72 3.00
CA SER A 128 -13.36 -2.40 4.08
C SER A 128 -14.55 -1.59 3.58
N VAL A 129 -14.30 -0.56 2.78
CA VAL A 129 -15.38 0.25 2.18
C VAL A 129 -16.24 -0.57 1.24
N GLY A 130 -15.61 -1.40 0.38
CA GLY A 130 -16.34 -2.29 -0.52
C GLY A 130 -17.22 -3.26 0.25
N GLN A 131 -16.74 -3.84 1.35
CA GLN A 131 -17.53 -4.76 2.18
C GLN A 131 -18.71 -4.04 2.85
N GLN A 132 -18.50 -2.86 3.43
CA GLN A 132 -19.57 -2.06 4.03
C GLN A 132 -20.67 -1.70 3.03
N ILE A 133 -20.31 -1.43 1.77
CA ILE A 133 -21.28 -1.16 0.71
C ILE A 133 -22.08 -2.41 0.36
N LEU A 134 -21.40 -3.57 0.23
CA LEU A 134 -22.04 -4.86 -0.07
C LEU A 134 -22.95 -5.33 1.07
N ASP A 135 -22.54 -5.16 2.32
CA ASP A 135 -23.35 -5.53 3.51
C ASP A 135 -24.65 -4.72 3.61
N ASN A 136 -24.73 -3.58 2.93
CA ASN A 136 -25.93 -2.74 2.82
C ASN A 136 -26.66 -2.93 1.47
N ASP A 137 -26.44 -4.02 0.77
CA ASP A 137 -27.02 -4.33 -0.54
C ASP A 137 -26.86 -3.20 -1.58
N ARG A 138 -25.73 -2.48 -1.52
CA ARG A 138 -25.45 -1.35 -2.41
C ARG A 138 -24.37 -1.73 -3.44
N ASP A 139 -24.37 -1.01 -4.55
CA ASP A 139 -23.33 -1.13 -5.57
C ASP A 139 -22.13 -0.25 -5.24
N ILE A 140 -20.92 -0.71 -5.60
CA ILE A 140 -19.67 0.04 -5.40
C ILE A 140 -19.69 1.41 -6.10
N ALA A 141 -20.43 1.55 -7.20
CA ALA A 141 -20.62 2.84 -7.87
C ALA A 141 -21.29 3.89 -6.98
N SER A 142 -22.00 3.48 -5.91
CA SER A 142 -22.61 4.39 -4.93
C SER A 142 -21.66 4.88 -3.84
N MET A 143 -20.39 4.45 -3.83
CA MET A 143 -19.37 4.88 -2.88
C MET A 143 -19.22 6.41 -2.91
N LYS A 144 -19.15 7.01 -1.73
CA LYS A 144 -18.76 8.41 -1.62
C LYS A 144 -17.26 8.51 -1.33
N PRO A 145 -16.52 9.41 -1.97
CA PRO A 145 -15.11 9.63 -1.66
C PRO A 145 -14.84 9.83 -0.17
N ASP A 146 -15.72 10.55 0.53
CA ASP A 146 -15.56 10.80 1.97
C ASP A 146 -15.63 9.53 2.82
N ASP A 147 -16.43 8.52 2.43
CA ASP A 147 -16.49 7.23 3.14
C ASP A 147 -15.12 6.50 3.05
N LEU A 148 -14.46 6.57 1.88
CA LEU A 148 -13.13 6.00 1.68
C LEU A 148 -12.05 6.72 2.51
N PHE A 149 -12.06 8.05 2.53
CA PHE A 149 -11.09 8.81 3.32
C PHE A 149 -11.33 8.67 4.83
N ALA A 150 -12.58 8.57 5.28
CA ALA A 150 -12.91 8.28 6.68
C ALA A 150 -12.38 6.90 7.11
N GLU A 151 -12.49 5.88 6.25
CA GLU A 151 -11.93 4.55 6.51
C GLU A 151 -10.39 4.57 6.56
N ILE A 152 -9.73 5.28 5.64
CA ILE A 152 -8.27 5.45 5.64
C ILE A 152 -7.80 6.10 6.95
N GLU A 153 -8.43 7.20 7.36
CA GLU A 153 -8.09 7.89 8.59
C GLU A 153 -8.35 7.03 9.83
N LYS A 154 -9.48 6.28 9.86
CA LYS A 154 -9.80 5.34 10.94
C LYS A 154 -8.72 4.27 11.07
N GLN A 155 -8.30 3.65 9.97
CA GLN A 155 -7.25 2.62 9.99
C GLN A 155 -5.90 3.18 10.41
N ALA A 156 -5.55 4.40 9.97
CA ALA A 156 -4.33 5.09 10.40
C ALA A 156 -4.34 5.33 11.93
N ARG A 157 -5.46 5.78 12.50
CA ARG A 157 -5.62 5.96 13.95
C ARG A 157 -5.56 4.66 14.74
N GLN A 158 -5.98 3.54 14.16
CA GLN A 158 -5.91 2.21 14.78
C GLN A 158 -4.48 1.65 14.82
N GLY A 159 -3.53 2.24 14.08
CA GLY A 159 -2.13 1.84 14.09
C GLY A 159 -1.68 1.05 12.86
N VAL A 160 -2.43 1.07 11.76
CA VAL A 160 -1.98 0.45 10.50
C VAL A 160 -0.71 1.14 10.01
N ASP A 161 0.33 0.36 9.69
CA ASP A 161 1.67 0.86 9.38
C ASP A 161 1.84 1.25 7.91
N PHE A 162 1.19 0.51 7.00
CA PHE A 162 1.19 0.82 5.57
C PHE A 162 -0.15 0.45 4.93
N MET A 163 -0.51 1.14 3.87
CA MET A 163 -1.78 0.91 3.17
C MET A 163 -1.56 0.78 1.68
N THR A 164 -2.12 -0.27 1.09
CA THR A 164 -2.19 -0.37 -0.37
C THR A 164 -3.34 0.46 -0.89
N VAL A 165 -3.00 1.42 -1.74
CA VAL A 165 -3.93 2.37 -2.37
C VAL A 165 -3.69 2.42 -3.88
N HIS A 166 -4.73 2.22 -4.67
CA HIS A 166 -4.66 2.19 -6.13
C HIS A 166 -4.83 3.60 -6.73
N CYS A 167 -4.06 4.57 -6.23
CA CYS A 167 -4.16 5.97 -6.63
C CYS A 167 -3.57 6.26 -8.03
N GLY A 168 -2.74 5.35 -8.56
CA GLY A 168 -2.19 5.46 -9.91
C GLY A 168 -3.17 5.11 -11.03
N LEU A 169 -4.24 4.41 -10.70
CA LEU A 169 -5.31 4.06 -11.63
C LEU A 169 -6.07 5.31 -12.05
N THR A 170 -5.85 5.78 -13.29
CA THR A 170 -6.60 6.90 -13.90
C THR A 170 -7.86 6.39 -14.59
N ARG A 171 -8.86 7.26 -14.78
CA ARG A 171 -10.03 6.91 -15.59
C ARG A 171 -9.62 6.51 -17.01
N ARG A 172 -8.64 7.21 -17.60
CA ARG A 172 -8.07 6.86 -18.90
C ARG A 172 -7.47 5.43 -18.90
N GLY A 173 -6.67 5.10 -17.90
CA GLY A 173 -6.08 3.76 -17.75
C GLY A 173 -7.16 2.67 -17.60
N ALA A 174 -8.23 2.94 -16.83
CA ALA A 174 -9.38 2.04 -16.72
C ALA A 174 -10.10 1.84 -18.08
N GLU A 175 -10.32 2.92 -18.82
CA GLU A 175 -10.92 2.86 -20.17
C GLU A 175 -10.05 2.03 -21.12
N MET A 176 -8.73 2.21 -21.11
CA MET A 176 -7.80 1.42 -21.91
C MET A 176 -7.89 -0.07 -21.56
N ALA A 177 -7.83 -0.41 -20.25
CA ALA A 177 -7.89 -1.81 -19.80
C ALA A 177 -9.19 -2.53 -20.12
N VAL A 178 -10.32 -1.81 -20.28
CA VAL A 178 -11.63 -2.37 -20.56
C VAL A 178 -11.97 -2.39 -22.05
N ARG A 179 -11.48 -1.40 -22.81
CA ARG A 179 -11.88 -1.20 -24.23
C ARG A 179 -10.82 -1.66 -25.25
N GLU A 180 -9.55 -1.75 -24.86
CA GLU A 180 -8.45 -2.15 -25.72
C GLU A 180 -8.18 -3.64 -25.44
N ASP A 181 -8.34 -4.49 -26.38
CA ASP A 181 -8.09 -5.95 -26.54
C ASP A 181 -7.36 -6.72 -25.40
N ARG A 182 -7.48 -6.25 -24.14
CA ARG A 182 -6.94 -6.91 -22.98
C ARG A 182 -7.70 -8.19 -22.70
N VAL A 183 -6.99 -9.31 -22.65
CA VAL A 183 -7.62 -10.65 -22.48
C VAL A 183 -8.34 -10.77 -21.14
N MET A 184 -7.77 -10.20 -20.07
CA MET A 184 -8.31 -10.36 -18.71
C MET A 184 -8.84 -9.05 -18.10
N GLY A 185 -8.86 -7.94 -18.82
CA GLY A 185 -9.37 -6.67 -18.32
C GLY A 185 -8.64 -6.21 -17.04
N VAL A 186 -9.37 -5.88 -15.96
CA VAL A 186 -8.83 -5.43 -14.66
C VAL A 186 -8.99 -6.54 -13.64
N VAL A 187 -7.88 -7.18 -13.25
CA VAL A 187 -7.85 -8.34 -12.33
C VAL A 187 -7.56 -7.98 -10.88
N SER A 188 -7.05 -6.78 -10.62
CA SER A 188 -6.90 -6.26 -9.26
C SER A 188 -8.26 -6.06 -8.62
N ARG A 189 -8.49 -6.58 -7.40
CA ARG A 189 -9.75 -6.38 -6.69
C ARG A 189 -10.01 -4.90 -6.39
N GLY A 190 -9.04 -4.18 -5.81
CA GLY A 190 -9.17 -2.74 -5.54
C GLY A 190 -9.23 -1.92 -6.82
N GLY A 191 -8.41 -2.30 -7.82
CA GLY A 191 -8.41 -1.68 -9.14
C GLY A 191 -9.77 -1.83 -9.85
N SER A 192 -10.38 -3.01 -9.84
CA SER A 192 -11.69 -3.23 -10.48
C SER A 192 -12.83 -2.46 -9.80
N MET A 193 -12.81 -2.37 -8.47
CA MET A 193 -13.77 -1.57 -7.71
C MET A 193 -13.69 -0.08 -8.09
N LEU A 194 -12.48 0.49 -8.12
CA LEU A 194 -12.27 1.88 -8.52
C LEU A 194 -12.56 2.12 -10.00
N ALA A 195 -12.14 1.22 -10.88
CA ALA A 195 -12.45 1.31 -12.31
C ALA A 195 -13.96 1.35 -12.55
N ARG A 196 -14.73 0.45 -11.91
CA ARG A 196 -16.18 0.46 -11.99
C ARG A 196 -16.76 1.77 -11.48
N TRP A 197 -16.31 2.24 -10.31
CA TRP A 197 -16.78 3.51 -9.76
C TRP A 197 -16.53 4.69 -10.71
N MET A 198 -15.32 4.78 -11.27
CA MET A 198 -14.96 5.85 -12.20
C MET A 198 -15.78 5.83 -13.50
N LEU A 199 -15.94 4.64 -14.09
CA LEU A 199 -16.64 4.48 -15.37
C LEU A 199 -18.13 4.75 -15.23
N GLU A 200 -18.78 4.26 -14.16
CA GLU A 200 -20.20 4.49 -13.90
C GLU A 200 -20.52 5.95 -13.54
N ASN A 201 -19.63 6.61 -12.81
CA ASN A 201 -19.85 8.00 -12.39
C ASN A 201 -19.29 9.03 -13.37
N GLY A 202 -18.51 8.63 -14.38
CA GLY A 202 -17.84 9.54 -15.31
C GLY A 202 -16.81 10.46 -14.63
N LYS A 203 -16.26 10.05 -13.46
CA LYS A 203 -15.35 10.84 -12.63
C LYS A 203 -13.95 10.20 -12.58
N GLU A 204 -12.98 11.00 -12.13
CA GLU A 204 -11.62 10.52 -11.88
C GLU A 204 -11.56 9.75 -10.56
N ASN A 205 -10.51 8.95 -10.39
CA ASN A 205 -10.21 8.21 -9.17
C ASN A 205 -10.12 9.15 -7.95
N PRO A 206 -10.95 8.97 -6.92
CA PRO A 206 -10.94 9.86 -5.78
C PRO A 206 -9.61 9.85 -4.99
N LEU A 207 -8.86 8.73 -5.00
CA LEU A 207 -7.54 8.66 -4.38
C LEU A 207 -6.48 9.46 -5.15
N LEU A 208 -6.68 9.67 -6.46
CA LEU A 208 -5.84 10.53 -7.28
C LEU A 208 -6.29 12.00 -7.17
N GLU A 209 -7.59 12.25 -7.32
CA GLU A 209 -8.16 13.60 -7.30
C GLU A 209 -7.94 14.32 -5.96
N TYR A 210 -8.04 13.58 -4.85
CA TYR A 210 -7.86 14.12 -3.50
C TYR A 210 -6.58 13.59 -2.84
N PHE A 211 -5.49 13.42 -3.61
CA PHE A 211 -4.25 12.82 -3.12
C PHE A 211 -3.64 13.59 -1.94
N ASP A 212 -3.84 14.92 -1.88
CA ASP A 212 -3.38 15.74 -0.75
C ASP A 212 -4.03 15.34 0.59
N ARG A 213 -5.32 14.95 0.59
CA ARG A 213 -5.97 14.41 1.81
C ARG A 213 -5.31 13.12 2.28
N LEU A 214 -4.92 12.25 1.33
CA LEU A 214 -4.20 11.03 1.64
C LEU A 214 -2.82 11.33 2.25
N ILE A 215 -2.10 12.28 1.67
CA ILE A 215 -0.80 12.76 2.17
C ILE A 215 -0.93 13.28 3.60
N ASP A 216 -1.93 14.09 3.91
CA ASP A 216 -2.10 14.66 5.25
C ASP A 216 -2.32 13.58 6.31
N VAL A 217 -3.18 12.59 6.04
CA VAL A 217 -3.40 11.45 6.95
C VAL A 217 -2.11 10.64 7.12
N CYS A 218 -1.45 10.28 6.01
CA CYS A 218 -0.25 9.46 6.05
C CYS A 218 0.91 10.15 6.78
N ARG A 219 1.08 11.45 6.59
CA ARG A 219 2.11 12.23 7.31
C ARG A 219 1.83 12.31 8.81
N GLN A 220 0.57 12.49 9.20
CA GLN A 220 0.17 12.60 10.60
C GLN A 220 0.46 11.33 11.40
N PHE A 221 0.22 10.15 10.82
CA PHE A 221 0.34 8.86 11.48
C PHE A 221 1.57 8.04 11.05
N ASN A 222 2.44 8.59 10.20
CA ASN A 222 3.53 7.88 9.55
C ASN A 222 3.10 6.59 8.83
N VAL A 223 1.92 6.60 8.21
CA VAL A 223 1.49 5.49 7.35
C VAL A 223 2.29 5.55 6.05
N THR A 224 2.95 4.46 5.70
CA THR A 224 3.63 4.34 4.40
C THR A 224 2.62 3.97 3.32
N LEU A 225 2.63 4.70 2.21
CA LEU A 225 1.80 4.37 1.06
C LEU A 225 2.42 3.22 0.28
N SER A 226 1.71 2.10 0.15
CA SER A 226 1.97 1.08 -0.85
C SER A 226 1.12 1.41 -2.08
N LEU A 227 1.76 2.00 -3.09
CA LEU A 227 1.11 2.46 -4.32
C LEU A 227 0.80 1.26 -5.19
N GLY A 228 -0.47 0.83 -5.16
CA GLY A 228 -0.92 -0.44 -5.70
C GLY A 228 -1.00 -0.47 -7.23
N ASP A 229 -0.70 -1.63 -7.81
CA ASP A 229 -0.76 -1.93 -9.24
C ASP A 229 -2.17 -2.37 -9.68
N GLY A 230 -3.12 -1.45 -9.69
CA GLY A 230 -4.52 -1.70 -10.05
C GLY A 230 -4.72 -2.22 -11.48
N LEU A 231 -3.81 -1.86 -12.37
CA LEU A 231 -3.82 -2.28 -13.79
C LEU A 231 -2.78 -3.37 -14.10
N ARG A 232 -2.27 -4.12 -13.10
CA ARG A 232 -1.45 -5.30 -13.36
C ARG A 232 -2.18 -6.26 -14.30
N PRO A 233 -1.47 -6.91 -15.27
CA PRO A 233 -2.08 -7.78 -16.25
C PRO A 233 -2.59 -9.08 -15.61
N GLY A 234 -3.69 -9.62 -16.12
CA GLY A 234 -4.20 -10.95 -15.75
C GLY A 234 -3.69 -12.07 -16.66
N ALA A 235 -3.18 -11.73 -17.84
CA ALA A 235 -2.61 -12.64 -18.82
C ALA A 235 -1.22 -12.17 -19.27
N GLY A 236 -0.35 -13.12 -19.61
CA GLY A 236 1.01 -12.82 -20.06
C GLY A 236 1.07 -11.94 -21.32
N VAL A 237 0.07 -12.01 -22.18
CA VAL A 237 -0.05 -11.20 -23.39
C VAL A 237 -0.37 -9.74 -23.11
N ASP A 238 -1.00 -9.46 -21.96
CA ASP A 238 -1.35 -8.11 -21.51
C ASP A 238 -0.17 -7.43 -20.78
N ALA A 239 0.91 -8.18 -20.49
CA ALA A 239 2.03 -7.67 -19.71
C ALA A 239 2.80 -6.57 -20.46
N GLY A 240 2.95 -5.41 -19.81
CA GLY A 240 3.63 -4.26 -20.38
C GLY A 240 2.78 -3.48 -21.39
N ASP A 241 1.45 -3.67 -21.38
CA ASP A 241 0.54 -2.93 -22.23
C ASP A 241 0.46 -1.43 -21.84
N ALA A 242 -0.26 -0.67 -22.65
CA ALA A 242 -0.39 0.77 -22.47
C ALA A 242 -1.11 1.11 -21.14
N ALA A 243 -2.10 0.32 -20.72
CA ALA A 243 -2.83 0.52 -19.48
C ALA A 243 -1.92 0.34 -18.25
N GLN A 244 -1.09 -0.70 -18.22
CA GLN A 244 -0.13 -0.93 -17.14
C GLN A 244 0.89 0.22 -17.05
N TRP A 245 1.45 0.69 -18.18
CA TRP A 245 2.40 1.78 -18.19
C TRP A 245 1.79 3.13 -17.85
N GLU A 246 0.54 3.39 -18.22
CA GLU A 246 -0.19 4.61 -17.80
C GLU A 246 -0.24 4.72 -16.26
N GLU A 247 -0.57 3.61 -15.59
CA GLU A 247 -0.56 3.54 -14.13
C GLU A 247 0.85 3.74 -13.55
N VAL A 248 1.85 3.01 -14.06
CA VAL A 248 3.24 3.10 -13.58
C VAL A 248 3.80 4.53 -13.69
N ILE A 249 3.52 5.24 -14.78
CA ILE A 249 3.92 6.63 -14.97
C ILE A 249 3.25 7.53 -13.93
N THR A 250 1.97 7.31 -13.68
CA THR A 250 1.21 8.08 -12.68
C THR A 250 1.73 7.79 -11.28
N LEU A 251 1.99 6.53 -10.91
CA LEU A 251 2.58 6.14 -9.63
C LEU A 251 3.95 6.80 -9.41
N GLY A 252 4.79 6.86 -10.44
CA GLY A 252 6.10 7.53 -10.35
C GLY A 252 5.98 9.02 -10.03
N ARG A 253 4.98 9.72 -10.58
CA ARG A 253 4.71 11.13 -10.25
C ARG A 253 4.20 11.30 -8.82
N LEU A 254 3.26 10.45 -8.40
CA LEU A 254 2.70 10.49 -7.06
C LEU A 254 3.73 10.16 -5.99
N ALA A 255 4.63 9.18 -6.22
CA ALA A 255 5.70 8.84 -5.29
C ALA A 255 6.67 10.01 -5.07
N LYS A 256 7.07 10.72 -6.14
CA LYS A 256 7.89 11.95 -6.01
C LYS A 256 7.19 13.01 -5.19
N TYR A 257 5.93 13.28 -5.52
CA TYR A 257 5.14 14.28 -4.81
C TYR A 257 4.99 13.92 -3.33
N ALA A 258 4.67 12.65 -3.01
CA ALA A 258 4.55 12.19 -1.63
C ALA A 258 5.86 12.39 -0.85
N LEU A 259 7.00 12.02 -1.42
CA LEU A 259 8.31 12.25 -0.80
C LEU A 259 8.56 13.74 -0.52
N GLU A 260 8.24 14.62 -1.48
CA GLU A 260 8.34 16.07 -1.32
C GLU A 260 7.41 16.60 -0.22
N GLN A 261 6.29 15.95 0.04
CA GLN A 261 5.33 16.30 1.10
C GLN A 261 5.63 15.61 2.45
N GLY A 262 6.70 14.81 2.56
CA GLY A 262 7.09 14.15 3.79
C GLY A 262 6.41 12.80 4.03
N VAL A 263 5.90 12.14 2.99
CA VAL A 263 5.27 10.82 3.06
C VAL A 263 6.08 9.78 2.33
N GLN A 264 6.29 8.64 2.97
CA GLN A 264 7.00 7.50 2.43
C GLN A 264 6.11 6.69 1.49
N CYS A 265 6.68 6.20 0.38
CA CYS A 265 5.98 5.35 -0.58
C CYS A 265 6.80 4.11 -0.96
N MET A 266 6.11 3.01 -1.13
CA MET A 266 6.56 1.82 -1.89
C MET A 266 5.69 1.74 -3.14
N ILE A 267 6.27 1.39 -4.29
CA ILE A 267 5.51 1.14 -5.52
C ILE A 267 5.40 -0.37 -5.71
N GLU A 268 4.18 -0.89 -5.80
CA GLU A 268 3.96 -2.29 -6.19
C GLU A 268 4.34 -2.48 -7.64
N GLY A 269 4.98 -3.60 -7.92
CA GLY A 269 5.34 -3.99 -9.27
C GLY A 269 6.77 -4.50 -9.40
N PRO A 270 7.03 -5.14 -10.53
CA PRO A 270 6.12 -5.41 -11.63
C PRO A 270 5.15 -6.55 -11.30
N GLY A 271 3.84 -6.26 -11.27
CA GLY A 271 2.81 -7.26 -11.04
C GLY A 271 2.55 -8.12 -12.29
N HIS A 272 2.57 -9.46 -12.13
CA HIS A 272 2.13 -10.45 -13.11
C HIS A 272 2.83 -10.38 -14.48
N VAL A 273 4.06 -9.86 -14.55
CA VAL A 273 4.83 -9.85 -15.80
C VAL A 273 5.71 -11.09 -15.93
N PRO A 274 6.04 -11.54 -17.15
CA PRO A 274 7.01 -12.61 -17.38
C PRO A 274 8.38 -12.27 -16.77
N MET A 275 9.10 -13.27 -16.26
CA MET A 275 10.39 -13.10 -15.59
C MET A 275 11.42 -12.29 -16.39
N ASN A 276 11.44 -12.45 -17.71
CA ASN A 276 12.34 -11.72 -18.60
C ASN A 276 12.01 -10.22 -18.73
N GLN A 277 10.81 -9.79 -18.33
CA GLN A 277 10.39 -8.39 -18.36
C GLN A 277 10.58 -7.66 -17.02
N VAL A 278 10.76 -8.40 -15.91
CA VAL A 278 10.87 -7.84 -14.55
C VAL A 278 11.95 -6.76 -14.47
N ARG A 279 13.16 -7.05 -14.98
CA ARG A 279 14.29 -6.10 -14.96
C ARG A 279 13.95 -4.78 -15.66
N THR A 280 13.33 -4.85 -16.83
CA THR A 280 13.01 -3.67 -17.65
C THR A 280 11.96 -2.80 -16.95
N GLN A 281 10.92 -3.42 -16.37
CA GLN A 281 9.90 -2.67 -15.64
C GLN A 281 10.46 -2.01 -14.37
N ILE A 282 11.26 -2.71 -13.57
CA ILE A 282 11.91 -2.12 -12.40
C ILE A 282 12.82 -0.96 -12.78
N GLN A 283 13.61 -1.09 -13.88
CA GLN A 283 14.43 0.01 -14.37
C GLN A 283 13.58 1.22 -14.81
N GLY A 284 12.42 0.97 -15.42
CA GLY A 284 11.45 2.02 -15.77
C GLY A 284 10.93 2.75 -14.55
N ILE A 285 10.47 2.02 -13.53
CA ILE A 285 9.98 2.56 -12.25
C ILE A 285 11.08 3.42 -11.58
N LYS A 286 12.29 2.89 -11.48
CA LYS A 286 13.43 3.62 -10.88
C LYS A 286 13.76 4.92 -11.61
N ARG A 287 13.70 4.93 -12.95
CA ARG A 287 13.88 6.17 -13.72
C ARG A 287 12.77 7.19 -13.48
N LEU A 288 11.52 6.73 -13.36
CA LEU A 288 10.38 7.59 -13.09
C LEU A 288 10.44 8.20 -11.70
N THR A 289 11.00 7.51 -10.72
CA THR A 289 11.12 7.97 -9.33
C THR A 289 12.43 8.67 -9.01
N ASN A 290 13.45 8.57 -9.85
CA ASN A 290 14.84 9.00 -9.63
C ASN A 290 15.55 8.19 -8.52
N ASN A 291 15.15 6.92 -8.33
CA ASN A 291 15.72 6.00 -7.34
C ASN A 291 16.29 4.74 -7.99
#